data_095b1a68b609cb0cbd1ffe96293e1c52
#
_entry.id   095b1a68b609cb0cbd1ffe96293e1c52
#
_cell.length_a   1.000
_cell.length_b   1.000
_cell.length_c   1.000
_cell.angle_alpha   90.00
_cell.angle_beta   90.00
_cell.angle_gamma   90.00
#
_symmetry.space_group_name_H-M   'P 1'
#
loop_
_entity.id
_entity.type
_entity.pdbx_description
1 polymer ?
#
loop_
_entity_poly.entity_id
_entity_poly.type
_entity_poly.pdbx_seq_one_letter_code
_entity_poly.pdbx_strand_id
1 'polypeptide(L)'
;VLDKSQKIIENVLKLHNAEKECCSIRSIGLGVLESEDKERLLKALTEKGRACMEEDGAECILLGCAGYVQFAEKMKEDLGILVLDGVVPAVKLCEAMVEMGVKIPKRTLCDFPGEKTILGLSDIVKF
;
A
#
# COMPACT_ATOMS: atom_id res chain seq x y z
N VAL A 1 -5.10 -1.36 9.06
CA VAL A 1 -4.26 -0.28 9.62
C VAL A 1 -4.66 0.02 11.05
N LEU A 2 -3.77 0.63 11.83
CA LEU A 2 -4.07 1.17 13.16
C LEU A 2 -4.83 2.49 13.02
N ASP A 3 -5.65 2.84 14.00
CA ASP A 3 -6.40 4.10 14.01
C ASP A 3 -5.50 5.33 13.79
N LYS A 4 -4.29 5.30 14.34
CA LYS A 4 -3.27 6.34 14.13
C LYS A 4 -2.87 6.54 12.66
N SER A 5 -3.02 5.53 11.83
CA SER A 5 -2.65 5.58 10.41
C SER A 5 -3.75 6.18 9.53
N GLN A 6 -4.98 6.32 10.02
CA GLN A 6 -6.09 6.92 9.26
C GLN A 6 -5.74 8.34 8.81
N LYS A 7 -5.15 9.13 9.71
CA LYS A 7 -4.72 10.50 9.39
C LYS A 7 -3.70 10.59 8.27
N ILE A 8 -2.83 9.59 8.17
CA ILE A 8 -1.84 9.52 7.07
C ILE A 8 -2.58 9.28 5.76
N ILE A 9 -3.54 8.36 5.74
CA ILE A 9 -4.33 8.05 4.55
C ILE A 9 -5.16 9.27 4.12
N GLU A 10 -5.83 9.94 5.05
CA GLU A 10 -6.54 11.19 4.77
C GLU A 10 -5.65 12.25 4.11
N ASN A 11 -4.41 12.43 4.61
CA ASN A 11 -3.48 13.37 4.02
C ASN A 11 -3.03 12.94 2.60
N VAL A 12 -2.87 11.65 2.35
CA VAL A 12 -2.56 11.12 1.01
C VAL A 12 -3.73 11.37 0.07
N LEU A 13 -4.97 11.11 0.49
CA LEU A 13 -6.16 11.39 -0.31
C LEU A 13 -6.24 12.88 -0.70
N LYS A 14 -5.99 13.79 0.26
CA LYS A 14 -5.93 15.24 0.01
C LYS A 14 -4.85 15.60 -1.00
N LEU A 15 -3.66 15.02 -0.85
CA LEU A 15 -2.54 15.28 -1.77
C LEU A 15 -2.88 14.92 -3.22
N HIS A 16 -3.71 13.91 -3.40
CA HIS A 16 -4.13 13.42 -4.73
C HIS A 16 -5.53 13.90 -5.16
N ASN A 17 -6.19 14.78 -4.38
CA ASN A 17 -7.56 15.24 -4.60
C ASN A 17 -8.57 14.10 -4.75
N ALA A 18 -8.35 12.99 -4.02
CA ALA A 18 -9.15 11.76 -4.08
C ALA A 18 -10.10 11.58 -2.86
N GLU A 19 -10.39 12.66 -2.13
CA GLU A 19 -11.24 12.60 -0.93
C GLU A 19 -12.69 12.28 -1.26
N LYS A 20 -13.15 12.71 -2.43
CA LYS A 20 -14.55 12.51 -2.86
C LYS A 20 -14.84 11.08 -3.32
N GLU A 21 -13.81 10.39 -3.78
CA GLU A 21 -13.87 8.99 -4.22
C GLU A 21 -13.72 8.00 -3.06
N CYS A 22 -13.29 8.47 -1.89
CA CYS A 22 -13.11 7.65 -0.69
C CYS A 22 -14.32 7.81 0.24
N CYS A 23 -15.21 6.82 0.26
CA CYS A 23 -16.38 6.85 1.12
C CYS A 23 -16.03 6.66 2.61
N SER A 24 -15.01 5.88 2.93
CA SER A 24 -14.56 5.69 4.33
C SER A 24 -13.14 5.16 4.43
N ILE A 25 -12.56 5.32 5.63
CA ILE A 25 -11.29 4.71 6.03
C ILE A 25 -11.55 3.95 7.32
N ARG A 26 -11.51 2.62 7.26
CA ARG A 26 -11.75 1.76 8.43
C ARG A 26 -10.49 1.07 8.90
N SER A 27 -10.25 1.11 10.19
CA SER A 27 -9.17 0.38 10.86
C SER A 27 -9.66 -1.00 11.31
N ILE A 28 -8.76 -2.00 11.25
CA ILE A 28 -9.04 -3.33 11.81
C ILE A 28 -8.65 -3.42 13.30
N GLY A 29 -7.99 -2.40 13.86
CA GLY A 29 -7.58 -2.37 15.26
C GLY A 29 -6.48 -3.36 15.66
N LEU A 30 -5.92 -4.12 14.70
CA LEU A 30 -4.86 -5.09 14.96
C LEU A 30 -3.48 -4.47 14.71
N GLY A 31 -2.56 -4.65 15.66
CA GLY A 31 -1.16 -4.25 15.53
C GLY A 31 -0.37 -5.20 14.60
N VAL A 32 0.83 -4.77 14.22
CA VAL A 32 1.70 -5.56 13.32
C VAL A 32 2.04 -6.93 13.92
N LEU A 33 2.29 -7.01 15.22
CA LEU A 33 2.60 -8.27 15.90
C LEU A 33 1.39 -9.21 16.03
N GLU A 34 0.18 -8.65 16.08
CA GLU A 34 -1.07 -9.44 16.12
C GLU A 34 -1.47 -9.97 14.74
N SER A 35 -0.80 -9.52 13.69
CA SER A 35 -1.03 -9.95 12.30
C SER A 35 -0.34 -11.27 11.93
N GLU A 36 0.33 -11.94 12.88
CA GLU A 36 0.92 -13.27 12.66
C GLU A 36 -0.15 -14.36 12.52
N ASP A 37 -1.30 -14.20 13.18
CA ASP A 37 -2.47 -15.06 12.97
C ASP A 37 -3.21 -14.67 11.69
N LYS A 38 -2.88 -15.36 10.61
CA LYS A 38 -3.43 -15.08 9.27
C LYS A 38 -4.93 -15.29 9.17
N GLU A 39 -5.49 -16.27 9.88
CA GLU A 39 -6.93 -16.54 9.84
C GLU A 39 -7.71 -15.45 10.55
N ARG A 40 -7.26 -15.05 11.72
CA ARG A 40 -7.83 -13.94 12.48
C ARG A 40 -7.74 -12.63 11.71
N LEU A 41 -6.60 -12.40 11.06
CA LEU A 41 -6.38 -11.20 10.25
C LEU A 41 -7.29 -11.15 9.03
N LEU A 42 -7.39 -12.25 8.27
CA LEU A 42 -8.29 -12.35 7.12
C LEU A 42 -9.75 -12.10 7.54
N LYS A 43 -10.18 -12.74 8.64
CA LYS A 43 -11.53 -12.53 9.18
C LYS A 43 -11.79 -11.06 9.51
N ALA A 44 -10.89 -10.41 10.23
CA ALA A 44 -11.02 -9.00 10.60
C ALA A 44 -11.05 -8.08 9.37
N LEU A 45 -10.20 -8.35 8.36
CA LEU A 45 -10.19 -7.62 7.09
C LEU A 45 -11.51 -7.78 6.33
N THR A 46 -12.01 -9.01 6.22
CA THR A 46 -13.27 -9.32 5.51
C THR A 46 -14.48 -8.70 6.22
N GLU A 47 -14.55 -8.77 7.56
CA GLU A 47 -15.61 -8.14 8.34
C GLU A 47 -15.62 -6.61 8.15
N LYS A 48 -14.45 -5.96 8.20
CA LYS A 48 -14.35 -4.51 7.94
C LYS A 48 -14.64 -4.16 6.49
N GLY A 49 -14.23 -5.01 5.54
CA GLY A 49 -14.58 -4.85 4.13
C GLY A 49 -16.08 -4.91 3.90
N ARG A 50 -16.77 -5.84 4.53
CA ARG A 50 -18.23 -5.95 4.48
C ARG A 50 -18.90 -4.70 5.05
N ALA A 51 -18.42 -4.19 6.18
CA ALA A 51 -18.95 -2.95 6.75
C ALA A 51 -18.72 -1.73 5.81
N CYS A 52 -17.59 -1.65 5.11
CA CYS A 52 -17.39 -0.62 4.09
C CYS A 52 -18.45 -0.69 2.97
N MET A 53 -18.82 -1.90 2.54
CA MET A 53 -19.85 -2.08 1.50
C MET A 53 -21.25 -1.74 2.01
N GLU A 54 -21.64 -2.30 3.15
CA GLU A 54 -23.03 -2.28 3.64
C GLU A 54 -23.38 -0.95 4.32
N GLU A 55 -22.43 -0.34 5.01
CA GLU A 55 -22.67 0.89 5.78
C GLU A 55 -22.21 2.15 5.05
N ASP A 56 -21.12 2.06 4.26
CA ASP A 56 -20.49 3.23 3.62
C ASP A 56 -20.70 3.26 2.10
N GLY A 57 -21.25 2.19 1.51
CA GLY A 57 -21.51 2.11 0.08
C GLY A 57 -20.24 1.92 -0.78
N ALA A 58 -19.21 1.29 -0.23
CA ALA A 58 -17.97 1.05 -0.99
C ALA A 58 -18.19 0.06 -2.14
N GLU A 59 -17.73 0.42 -3.34
CA GLU A 59 -17.74 -0.43 -4.54
C GLU A 59 -16.37 -1.09 -4.80
N CYS A 60 -15.34 -0.63 -4.11
CA CYS A 60 -13.98 -1.15 -4.16
C CYS A 60 -13.31 -1.00 -2.80
N ILE A 61 -12.44 -1.93 -2.43
CA ILE A 61 -11.64 -1.87 -1.21
C ILE A 61 -10.16 -1.75 -1.56
N LEU A 62 -9.49 -0.79 -0.94
CA LEU A 62 -8.04 -0.65 -1.00
C LEU A 62 -7.43 -1.11 0.32
N LEU A 63 -6.53 -2.09 0.25
CA LEU A 63 -5.79 -2.56 1.41
C LEU A 63 -4.62 -1.61 1.71
N GLY A 64 -4.72 -0.86 2.79
CA GLY A 64 -3.76 0.18 3.17
C GLY A 64 -2.46 -0.33 3.81
N CYS A 65 -2.09 -1.59 3.59
CA CYS A 65 -0.84 -2.17 4.09
C CYS A 65 -0.31 -3.22 3.13
N ALA A 66 0.98 -3.15 2.77
CA ALA A 66 1.63 -4.13 1.90
C ALA A 66 1.60 -5.57 2.48
N GLY A 67 1.57 -5.72 3.81
CA GLY A 67 1.42 -7.03 4.47
C GLY A 67 0.09 -7.73 4.20
N TYR A 68 -0.88 -7.04 3.60
CA TYR A 68 -2.21 -7.60 3.30
C TYR A 68 -2.35 -8.11 1.86
N VAL A 69 -1.33 -8.00 1.03
CA VAL A 69 -1.34 -8.43 -0.38
C VAL A 69 -1.86 -9.85 -0.56
N GLN A 70 -1.45 -10.77 0.31
CA GLN A 70 -1.84 -12.18 0.25
C GLN A 70 -3.33 -12.45 0.51
N PHE A 71 -4.07 -11.47 1.03
CA PHE A 71 -5.49 -11.60 1.37
C PHE A 71 -6.42 -11.00 0.32
N ALA A 72 -5.91 -10.21 -0.61
CA ALA A 72 -6.72 -9.47 -1.58
C ALA A 72 -7.63 -10.38 -2.41
N GLU A 73 -7.10 -11.46 -2.99
CA GLU A 73 -7.90 -12.39 -3.80
C GLU A 73 -8.95 -13.11 -2.96
N LYS A 74 -8.61 -13.59 -1.77
CA LYS A 74 -9.58 -14.26 -0.90
C LYS A 74 -10.70 -13.32 -0.44
N MET A 75 -10.37 -12.08 -0.10
CA MET A 75 -11.37 -11.06 0.24
C MET A 75 -12.27 -10.72 -0.96
N LYS A 76 -11.72 -10.66 -2.18
CA LYS A 76 -12.49 -10.45 -3.41
C LYS A 76 -13.50 -11.57 -3.64
N GLU A 77 -13.10 -12.84 -3.44
CA GLU A 77 -14.02 -13.99 -3.51
C GLU A 77 -15.12 -13.90 -2.44
N ASP A 78 -14.74 -13.59 -1.17
CA ASP A 78 -15.65 -13.59 -0.03
C ASP A 78 -16.63 -12.40 -0.03
N LEU A 79 -16.24 -11.27 -0.61
CA LEU A 79 -17.02 -10.04 -0.65
C LEU A 79 -17.75 -9.81 -1.98
N GLY A 80 -17.27 -10.43 -3.06
CA GLY A 80 -17.88 -10.27 -4.39
C GLY A 80 -17.63 -8.91 -5.04
N ILE A 81 -16.66 -8.13 -4.55
CA ILE A 81 -16.29 -6.83 -5.11
C ILE A 81 -14.79 -6.75 -5.40
N LEU A 82 -14.37 -5.70 -6.07
CA LEU A 82 -12.94 -5.44 -6.31
C LEU A 82 -12.22 -5.15 -5.00
N VAL A 83 -11.17 -5.91 -4.73
CA VAL A 83 -10.23 -5.67 -3.63
C VAL A 83 -8.84 -5.50 -4.22
N LEU A 84 -8.23 -4.36 -3.98
CA LEU A 84 -6.89 -4.02 -4.46
C LEU A 84 -5.92 -3.91 -3.28
N ASP A 85 -4.72 -4.41 -3.48
CA ASP A 85 -3.56 -4.08 -2.67
C ASP A 85 -2.73 -2.99 -3.34
N GLY A 86 -1.79 -2.38 -2.61
CA GLY A 86 -0.93 -1.34 -3.17
C GLY A 86 0.32 -1.88 -3.88
N VAL A 87 0.63 -3.18 -3.76
CA VAL A 87 1.91 -3.75 -4.23
C VAL A 87 1.79 -4.20 -5.69
N VAL A 88 0.80 -5.04 -5.99
CA VAL A 88 0.63 -5.58 -7.36
C VAL A 88 0.41 -4.47 -8.39
N PRO A 89 -0.49 -3.51 -8.18
CA PRO A 89 -0.65 -2.38 -9.11
C PRO A 89 0.62 -1.54 -9.27
N ALA A 90 1.35 -1.30 -8.18
CA ALA A 90 2.60 -0.53 -8.25
C ALA A 90 3.67 -1.23 -9.08
N VAL A 91 3.84 -2.55 -8.91
CA VAL A 91 4.79 -3.34 -9.72
C VAL A 91 4.39 -3.31 -11.19
N LYS A 92 3.10 -3.53 -11.50
CA LYS A 92 2.60 -3.49 -12.89
C LYS A 92 2.78 -2.11 -13.53
N LEU A 93 2.58 -1.04 -12.78
CA LEU A 93 2.86 0.31 -13.27
C LEU A 93 4.35 0.51 -13.57
N CYS A 94 5.24 0.02 -12.69
CA CYS A 94 6.68 0.08 -12.93
C CYS A 94 7.08 -0.72 -14.18
N GLU A 95 6.55 -1.93 -14.37
CA GLU A 95 6.77 -2.75 -15.58
C GLU A 95 6.34 -1.97 -16.83
N ALA A 96 5.14 -1.41 -16.84
CA ALA A 96 4.64 -0.60 -17.95
C ALA A 96 5.53 0.63 -18.24
N MET A 97 6.00 1.32 -17.20
CA MET A 97 6.91 2.46 -17.37
C MET A 97 8.24 2.03 -18.00
N VAL A 98 8.77 0.89 -17.60
CA VAL A 98 10.01 0.33 -18.20
C VAL A 98 9.78 -0.01 -19.67
N GLU A 99 8.68 -0.67 -20.02
CA GLU A 99 8.34 -1.02 -21.40
C GLU A 99 8.15 0.23 -22.27
N MET A 100 7.57 1.30 -21.73
CA MET A 100 7.45 2.59 -22.43
C MET A 100 8.78 3.35 -22.54
N GLY A 101 9.88 2.86 -21.96
CA GLY A 101 11.16 3.53 -21.94
C GLY A 101 11.21 4.80 -21.07
N VAL A 102 10.27 4.97 -20.14
CA VAL A 102 10.23 6.10 -19.22
C VAL A 102 11.44 6.07 -18.29
N LYS A 103 12.20 7.15 -18.24
CA LYS A 103 13.39 7.29 -17.40
C LYS A 103 13.35 8.58 -16.60
N ILE A 104 13.77 8.52 -15.36
CA ILE A 104 13.98 9.71 -14.54
C ILE A 104 15.28 10.38 -14.99
N PRO A 105 15.26 11.65 -15.40
CA PRO A 105 16.47 12.39 -15.78
C PRO A 105 17.44 12.45 -14.58
N LYS A 106 18.68 12.08 -14.81
CA LYS A 106 19.75 12.19 -13.81
C LYS A 106 20.30 13.62 -13.78
N ARG A 107 19.46 14.53 -13.27
CA ARG A 107 19.77 15.96 -13.13
C ARG A 107 19.12 16.48 -11.86
N THR A 108 19.77 17.38 -11.17
CA THR A 108 19.25 18.03 -9.95
C THR A 108 18.87 17.04 -8.85
N LEU A 109 17.61 16.99 -8.43
CA LEU A 109 17.13 16.13 -7.33
C LEU A 109 17.30 14.62 -7.56
N CYS A 110 17.25 14.19 -8.81
CA CYS A 110 17.36 12.77 -9.20
C CYS A 110 18.74 12.40 -9.74
N ASP A 111 19.75 13.25 -9.54
CA ASP A 111 21.12 12.98 -9.97
C ASP A 111 21.74 11.83 -9.16
N PHE A 112 22.84 11.29 -9.66
CA PHE A 112 23.57 10.27 -8.92
C PHE A 112 24.10 10.86 -7.61
N PRO A 113 24.10 10.09 -6.51
CA PRO A 113 24.74 10.53 -5.29
C PRO A 113 26.23 10.80 -5.54
N GLY A 114 26.76 11.88 -4.98
CA GLY A 114 28.21 12.14 -5.00
C GLY A 114 28.99 11.02 -4.32
N GLU A 115 30.29 11.01 -4.56
CA GLU A 115 31.20 10.04 -3.92
C GLU A 115 31.02 10.07 -2.39
N LYS A 116 30.86 8.89 -1.81
CA LYS A 116 30.69 8.72 -0.37
C LYS A 116 31.83 7.91 0.19
N THR A 117 32.47 8.43 1.22
CA THR A 117 33.43 7.65 2.02
C THR A 117 32.64 6.87 3.06
N ILE A 118 32.65 5.54 2.95
CA ILE A 118 32.00 4.67 3.92
C ILE A 118 33.07 4.21 4.92
N LEU A 119 33.04 4.80 6.11
CA LEU A 119 33.99 4.44 7.16
C LEU A 119 33.74 3.02 7.66
N GLY A 120 34.80 2.21 7.72
CA GLY A 120 34.76 0.81 8.20
C GLY A 120 34.39 -0.23 7.15
N LEU A 121 34.11 0.15 5.90
CA LEU A 121 33.81 -0.76 4.79
C LEU A 121 34.70 -0.53 3.57
N SER A 122 35.65 0.40 3.65
CA SER A 122 36.51 0.83 2.55
C SER A 122 37.31 -0.30 1.89
N ASP A 123 37.57 -1.39 2.62
CA ASP A 123 38.39 -2.51 2.13
C ASP A 123 37.54 -3.66 1.56
N ILE A 124 36.19 -3.58 1.71
CA ILE A 124 35.28 -4.69 1.36
C ILE A 124 34.41 -4.32 0.16
N VAL A 125 34.04 -3.06 -0.01
CA VAL A 125 33.10 -2.63 -1.05
C VAL A 125 33.63 -1.39 -1.78
N LYS A 126 34.03 -1.55 -3.04
CA LYS A 126 34.23 -0.44 -3.98
C LYS A 126 32.94 -0.29 -4.79
N PHE A 127 32.29 0.85 -4.66
CA PHE A 127 31.15 1.26 -5.49
C PHE A 127 31.64 2.16 -6.62
#